data_5e43e04fa80dcf19a003a488ba15de8a
#
_entry.id   5e43e04fa80dcf19a003a488ba15de8a
#
_cell.length_a   1.000
_cell.length_b   1.000
_cell.length_c   1.000
_cell.angle_alpha   90.00
_cell.angle_beta   90.00
_cell.angle_gamma   90.00
#
_symmetry.space_group_name_H-M   'P 1'
#
loop_
_entity.id
_entity.type
_entity.pdbx_description
1 polymer ?
#
loop_
_entity_poly.entity_id
_entity_poly.type
_entity_poly.pdbx_seq_one_letter_code
_entity_poly.pdbx_strand_id
1 'polypeptide(L)'
;MLPWNVSLGQEDSPERGEAMDEKKWESYLDEVLSFVKFKYDHKAIRRELAEHMTDLKEDLMADGMDEEAAEYMTIAHMGDAEEIGQELNKEHHALLGWVWRISKTITFLLLIINSLPLISVADSMIFGCTEEYEPRTAAAEVWRMDLDKEYQLYDDTLILRDIYYYEDGRLEVVYCTKRSPFARSIDWNLNISLGIFDEEGNDIREGGGGYKSGGYCGMGVDHLDDVPADAKTLEIYCSDLVVTVDLETGEVTDNAET
;
A
#
# COMPACT_ATOMS: atom_id res chain seq x y z
N MET A 1 28.72 -57.49 68.05
CA MET A 1 28.10 -57.95 66.79
C MET A 1 27.82 -56.71 65.93
N LEU A 2 28.62 -56.54 64.86
CA LEU A 2 28.58 -55.38 64.00
C LEU A 2 27.64 -55.65 62.86
N PRO A 3 26.83 -54.61 62.39
CA PRO A 3 26.25 -54.68 61.10
C PRO A 3 27.09 -53.88 60.09
N TRP A 4 27.32 -54.49 59.00
CA TRP A 4 27.94 -53.97 57.82
C TRP A 4 27.15 -52.78 57.16
N ASN A 5 27.80 -51.67 56.94
CA ASN A 5 27.28 -50.61 56.15
C ASN A 5 27.90 -50.74 54.73
N VAL A 6 27.11 -51.29 53.82
CA VAL A 6 27.45 -51.31 52.37
C VAL A 6 27.07 -49.93 51.78
N SER A 7 28.06 -49.14 51.52
CA SER A 7 27.91 -47.95 50.68
C SER A 7 27.59 -48.40 49.25
N LEU A 8 26.35 -48.30 48.87
CA LEU A 8 25.92 -48.42 47.45
C LEU A 8 26.48 -47.24 46.67
N GLY A 9 27.22 -47.58 45.63
CA GLY A 9 27.76 -46.62 44.70
C GLY A 9 26.65 -45.72 44.18
N GLN A 10 27.01 -44.46 44.02
CA GLN A 10 26.22 -43.44 43.40
C GLN A 10 26.15 -43.79 41.92
N GLU A 11 24.97 -44.27 41.46
CA GLU A 11 24.68 -44.41 40.03
C GLU A 11 24.84 -43.04 39.42
N ASP A 12 25.80 -42.91 38.48
CA ASP A 12 25.92 -41.76 37.60
C ASP A 12 24.66 -41.71 36.76
N SER A 13 23.81 -40.74 37.00
CA SER A 13 22.57 -40.57 36.27
C SER A 13 22.90 -40.14 34.84
N PRO A 14 22.35 -40.81 33.81
CA PRO A 14 22.58 -40.43 32.39
C PRO A 14 22.25 -38.97 32.08
N GLU A 15 21.27 -38.38 32.77
CA GLU A 15 20.90 -36.96 32.63
C GLU A 15 22.06 -35.98 32.95
N ARG A 16 23.06 -36.34 33.72
CA ARG A 16 24.19 -35.49 34.06
C ARG A 16 25.23 -35.48 32.92
N GLY A 17 25.35 -36.58 32.18
CA GLY A 17 26.22 -36.70 31.01
C GLY A 17 25.68 -35.84 29.85
N GLU A 18 24.42 -36.02 29.47
CA GLU A 18 23.77 -35.30 28.40
C GLU A 18 23.83 -33.77 28.60
N ALA A 19 23.52 -33.28 29.81
CA ALA A 19 23.55 -31.84 30.11
C ALA A 19 24.98 -31.25 30.11
N MET A 20 26.03 -32.06 30.31
CA MET A 20 27.41 -31.60 30.30
C MET A 20 28.00 -31.56 28.89
N ASP A 21 27.53 -32.40 28.00
CA ASP A 21 27.99 -32.47 26.61
C ASP A 21 27.27 -31.45 25.74
N GLU A 22 25.99 -31.22 25.92
CA GLU A 22 25.25 -30.10 25.32
C GLU A 22 25.90 -28.75 25.66
N LYS A 23 26.43 -28.62 26.89
CA LYS A 23 27.16 -27.40 27.28
C LYS A 23 28.51 -27.24 26.55
N LYS A 24 29.17 -28.30 26.16
CA LYS A 24 30.42 -28.25 25.41
C LYS A 24 30.15 -27.81 23.94
N TRP A 25 29.09 -28.33 23.32
CA TRP A 25 28.69 -27.91 21.98
C TRP A 25 28.33 -26.44 21.92
N GLU A 26 27.47 -26.01 22.86
CA GLU A 26 27.10 -24.60 22.95
C GLU A 26 28.33 -23.71 23.19
N SER A 27 29.28 -24.14 24.03
CA SER A 27 30.52 -23.39 24.25
C SER A 27 31.37 -23.27 22.98
N TYR A 28 31.48 -24.34 22.19
CA TYR A 28 32.20 -24.35 20.93
C TYR A 28 31.55 -23.42 19.91
N LEU A 29 30.22 -23.47 19.74
CA LEU A 29 29.49 -22.61 18.87
C LEU A 29 29.61 -21.14 19.27
N ASP A 30 29.53 -20.84 20.57
CA ASP A 30 29.74 -19.49 21.09
C ASP A 30 31.16 -18.97 20.82
N GLU A 31 32.16 -19.82 20.94
CA GLU A 31 33.54 -19.47 20.66
C GLU A 31 33.73 -19.15 19.17
N VAL A 32 33.25 -19.98 18.23
CA VAL A 32 33.26 -19.73 16.80
C VAL A 32 32.60 -18.40 16.48
N LEU A 33 31.40 -18.17 17.00
CA LEU A 33 30.64 -16.95 16.74
C LEU A 33 31.30 -15.70 17.34
N SER A 34 32.15 -15.83 18.35
CA SER A 34 32.89 -14.70 18.93
C SER A 34 33.82 -14.01 17.92
N PHE A 35 34.30 -14.75 16.94
CA PHE A 35 35.17 -14.26 15.86
C PHE A 35 34.39 -13.68 14.68
N VAL A 36 33.06 -13.88 14.58
CA VAL A 36 32.20 -13.35 13.53
C VAL A 36 31.67 -11.97 13.92
N LYS A 37 32.10 -10.92 13.20
CA LYS A 37 31.77 -9.53 13.55
C LYS A 37 30.32 -9.14 13.27
N PHE A 38 29.68 -9.76 12.27
CA PHE A 38 28.30 -9.42 11.88
C PHE A 38 27.28 -10.23 12.68
N LYS A 39 26.89 -9.69 13.83
CA LYS A 39 26.00 -10.35 14.80
C LYS A 39 24.64 -10.78 14.25
N TYR A 40 24.16 -10.15 13.18
CA TYR A 40 22.87 -10.52 12.58
C TYR A 40 22.88 -11.89 11.90
N ASP A 41 24.04 -12.38 11.48
CA ASP A 41 24.19 -13.69 10.87
C ASP A 41 24.46 -14.78 11.90
N HIS A 42 24.77 -14.44 13.17
CA HIS A 42 25.08 -15.41 14.23
C HIS A 42 24.02 -16.49 14.35
N LYS A 43 22.73 -16.12 14.27
CA LYS A 43 21.63 -17.10 14.37
C LYS A 43 21.61 -18.09 13.22
N ALA A 44 21.90 -17.63 11.99
CA ALA A 44 21.94 -18.48 10.81
C ALA A 44 23.15 -19.40 10.86
N ILE A 45 24.34 -18.84 11.14
CA ILE A 45 25.59 -19.58 11.27
C ILE A 45 25.50 -20.63 12.37
N ARG A 46 24.99 -20.27 13.57
CA ARG A 46 24.80 -21.22 14.67
C ARG A 46 23.96 -22.41 14.23
N ARG A 47 22.84 -22.16 13.54
CA ARG A 47 21.96 -23.23 13.08
C ARG A 47 22.67 -24.15 12.09
N GLU A 48 23.38 -23.59 11.12
CA GLU A 48 24.09 -24.34 10.10
C GLU A 48 25.21 -25.19 10.69
N LEU A 49 25.99 -24.62 11.61
CA LEU A 49 27.03 -25.38 12.33
C LEU A 49 26.43 -26.46 13.21
N ALA A 50 25.34 -26.18 13.94
CA ALA A 50 24.68 -27.16 14.78
C ALA A 50 24.07 -28.31 13.96
N GLU A 51 23.47 -28.03 12.82
CA GLU A 51 22.96 -29.04 11.88
C GLU A 51 24.13 -29.92 11.38
N HIS A 52 25.24 -29.32 10.94
CA HIS A 52 26.42 -30.07 10.48
C HIS A 52 27.05 -30.93 11.60
N MET A 53 27.13 -30.41 12.82
CA MET A 53 27.63 -31.20 13.98
C MET A 53 26.70 -32.36 14.31
N THR A 54 25.38 -32.16 14.17
CA THR A 54 24.41 -33.25 14.41
C THR A 54 24.56 -34.36 13.36
N ASP A 55 24.64 -33.99 12.10
CA ASP A 55 24.83 -34.94 10.98
C ASP A 55 26.13 -35.77 11.20
N LEU A 56 27.22 -35.06 11.53
CA LEU A 56 28.50 -35.72 11.77
C LEU A 56 28.47 -36.66 12.99
N LYS A 57 27.77 -36.30 14.08
CA LYS A 57 27.57 -37.18 15.25
C LYS A 57 26.78 -38.41 14.82
N GLU A 58 25.69 -38.23 14.06
CA GLU A 58 24.86 -39.38 13.62
C GLU A 58 25.68 -40.34 12.73
N ASP A 59 26.51 -39.82 11.84
CA ASP A 59 27.39 -40.65 11.00
C ASP A 59 28.37 -41.44 11.84
N LEU A 60 29.04 -40.84 12.84
CA LEU A 60 29.94 -41.51 13.75
C LEU A 60 29.26 -42.62 14.60
N MET A 61 28.05 -42.34 15.03
CA MET A 61 27.25 -43.34 15.75
C MET A 61 26.81 -44.49 14.82
N ALA A 62 26.49 -44.21 13.55
CA ALA A 62 26.16 -45.25 12.57
C ALA A 62 27.38 -46.18 12.29
N ASP A 63 28.61 -45.63 12.37
CA ASP A 63 29.85 -46.39 12.27
C ASP A 63 30.18 -47.23 13.52
N GLY A 64 29.31 -47.17 14.53
CA GLY A 64 29.41 -48.01 15.73
C GLY A 64 30.12 -47.35 16.92
N MET A 65 30.32 -46.04 16.87
CA MET A 65 30.86 -45.30 18.03
C MET A 65 29.78 -45.09 19.07
N ASP A 66 30.14 -45.10 20.32
CA ASP A 66 29.22 -44.74 21.40
C ASP A 66 28.95 -43.20 21.38
N GLU A 67 27.86 -42.79 21.99
CA GLU A 67 27.39 -41.43 21.90
C GLU A 67 28.37 -40.39 22.44
N GLU A 68 28.99 -40.66 23.60
CA GLU A 68 29.96 -39.77 24.26
C GLU A 68 31.24 -39.61 23.38
N ALA A 69 31.74 -40.74 22.83
CA ALA A 69 32.88 -40.72 21.94
C ALA A 69 32.56 -40.00 20.61
N ALA A 70 31.34 -40.19 20.05
CA ALA A 70 30.88 -39.53 18.86
C ALA A 70 30.81 -37.99 19.03
N GLU A 71 30.30 -37.50 20.16
CA GLU A 71 30.29 -36.08 20.48
C GLU A 71 31.70 -35.47 20.58
N TYR A 72 32.60 -36.13 21.30
CA TYR A 72 33.96 -35.67 21.41
C TYR A 72 34.66 -35.63 20.03
N MET A 73 34.47 -36.66 19.23
CA MET A 73 35.04 -36.75 17.89
C MET A 73 34.42 -35.72 16.93
N THR A 74 33.13 -35.41 17.09
CA THR A 74 32.47 -34.36 16.28
C THR A 74 33.18 -33.02 16.49
N ILE A 75 33.35 -32.57 17.72
CA ILE A 75 34.07 -31.31 18.02
C ILE A 75 35.51 -31.36 17.48
N ALA A 76 36.20 -32.49 17.63
CA ALA A 76 37.55 -32.63 17.11
C ALA A 76 37.61 -32.59 15.58
N HIS A 77 36.60 -33.10 14.87
CA HIS A 77 36.50 -33.05 13.41
C HIS A 77 36.10 -31.68 12.91
N MET A 78 35.32 -30.91 13.66
CA MET A 78 35.01 -29.53 13.29
C MET A 78 36.24 -28.63 13.21
N GLY A 79 37.28 -28.92 13.98
CA GLY A 79 38.53 -28.17 13.97
C GLY A 79 38.57 -27.03 14.98
N ASP A 80 39.55 -26.14 14.79
CA ASP A 80 39.75 -25.01 15.72
C ASP A 80 38.71 -23.93 15.57
N ALA A 81 38.07 -23.54 16.66
CA ALA A 81 36.98 -22.58 16.67
C ALA A 81 37.40 -21.18 16.19
N GLU A 82 38.63 -20.77 16.45
CA GLU A 82 39.17 -19.50 15.98
C GLU A 82 39.35 -19.50 14.46
N GLU A 83 39.93 -20.61 13.90
CA GLU A 83 40.16 -20.72 12.47
C GLU A 83 38.83 -20.68 11.69
N ILE A 84 37.88 -21.48 12.08
CA ILE A 84 36.53 -21.51 11.48
C ILE A 84 35.84 -20.16 11.62
N GLY A 85 35.88 -19.57 12.80
CA GLY A 85 35.25 -18.28 13.05
C GLY A 85 35.84 -17.13 12.22
N GLN A 86 37.18 -17.19 11.99
CA GLN A 86 37.85 -16.23 11.11
C GLN A 86 37.51 -16.44 9.64
N GLU A 87 37.37 -17.67 9.15
CA GLU A 87 36.91 -17.96 7.79
C GLU A 87 35.46 -17.49 7.57
N LEU A 88 34.57 -17.84 8.46
CA LEU A 88 33.18 -17.37 8.42
C LEU A 88 33.09 -15.83 8.44
N ASN A 89 33.95 -15.17 9.23
CA ASN A 89 33.98 -13.71 9.25
C ASN A 89 34.49 -13.09 7.94
N LYS A 90 35.28 -13.83 7.13
CA LYS A 90 35.66 -13.38 5.77
C LYS A 90 34.52 -13.51 4.77
N GLU A 91 33.70 -14.56 4.88
CA GLU A 91 32.54 -14.78 4.03
C GLU A 91 31.37 -13.86 4.43
N HIS A 92 31.12 -13.72 5.73
CA HIS A 92 30.08 -12.86 6.30
C HIS A 92 30.57 -11.44 6.56
N HIS A 93 30.94 -10.73 5.48
CA HIS A 93 31.43 -9.36 5.59
C HIS A 93 30.40 -8.42 6.24
N ALA A 94 30.72 -7.90 7.42
CA ALA A 94 29.86 -6.97 8.16
C ALA A 94 29.39 -5.78 7.32
N LEU A 95 30.26 -5.24 6.47
CA LEU A 95 29.94 -4.11 5.62
C LEU A 95 28.88 -4.48 4.56
N LEU A 96 29.01 -5.63 3.89
CA LEU A 96 28.04 -6.12 2.92
C LEU A 96 26.68 -6.44 3.59
N GLY A 97 26.70 -7.04 4.78
CA GLY A 97 25.50 -7.29 5.56
C GLY A 97 24.75 -6.00 5.92
N TRP A 98 25.45 -4.94 6.32
CA TRP A 98 24.85 -3.64 6.57
C TRP A 98 24.30 -2.99 5.30
N VAL A 99 25.06 -2.99 4.19
CA VAL A 99 24.59 -2.46 2.90
C VAL A 99 23.31 -3.16 2.46
N TRP A 100 23.24 -4.48 2.56
CA TRP A 100 22.04 -5.24 2.21
C TRP A 100 20.84 -4.87 3.09
N ARG A 101 21.02 -4.78 4.42
CA ARG A 101 19.93 -4.40 5.34
C ARG A 101 19.43 -2.98 5.09
N ILE A 102 20.34 -2.02 4.92
CA ILE A 102 19.98 -0.61 4.65
C ILE A 102 19.25 -0.52 3.31
N SER A 103 19.78 -1.17 2.27
CA SER A 103 19.14 -1.19 0.95
C SER A 103 17.73 -1.78 1.01
N LYS A 104 17.55 -2.92 1.68
CA LYS A 104 16.24 -3.53 1.89
C LYS A 104 15.27 -2.60 2.61
N THR A 105 15.73 -1.92 3.65
CA THR A 105 14.90 -0.96 4.42
C THR A 105 14.51 0.24 3.56
N ILE A 106 15.45 0.81 2.82
CA ILE A 106 15.19 1.92 1.89
C ILE A 106 14.19 1.50 0.82
N THR A 107 14.38 0.33 0.21
CA THR A 107 13.47 -0.19 -0.81
C THR A 107 12.05 -0.36 -0.26
N PHE A 108 11.92 -0.91 0.95
CA PHE A 108 10.63 -1.08 1.60
C PHE A 108 9.94 0.27 1.90
N LEU A 109 10.70 1.27 2.39
CA LEU A 109 10.19 2.63 2.60
C LEU A 109 9.76 3.29 1.30
N LEU A 110 10.56 3.15 0.23
CA LEU A 110 10.20 3.66 -1.09
C LEU A 110 8.93 3.01 -1.64
N LEU A 111 8.74 1.70 -1.45
CA LEU A 111 7.51 1.02 -1.83
C LEU A 111 6.29 1.56 -1.07
N ILE A 112 6.42 1.79 0.24
CA ILE A 112 5.33 2.38 1.04
C ILE A 112 5.00 3.79 0.55
N ILE A 113 6.01 4.64 0.39
CA ILE A 113 5.81 6.04 -0.05
C ILE A 113 5.14 6.08 -1.42
N ASN A 114 5.54 5.22 -2.35
CA ASN A 114 4.95 5.16 -3.69
C ASN A 114 3.58 4.46 -3.73
N SER A 115 3.21 3.67 -2.73
CA SER A 115 1.88 3.06 -2.65
C SER A 115 0.79 4.03 -2.23
N LEU A 116 1.10 5.08 -1.47
CA LEU A 116 0.13 6.08 -1.01
C LEU A 116 -0.58 6.80 -2.17
N PRO A 117 0.14 7.36 -3.18
CA PRO A 117 -0.53 7.96 -4.33
C PRO A 117 -1.32 6.93 -5.17
N LEU A 118 -0.86 5.67 -5.26
CA LEU A 118 -1.62 4.61 -5.94
C LEU A 118 -2.96 4.32 -5.27
N ILE A 119 -3.00 4.32 -3.93
CA ILE A 119 -4.24 4.15 -3.18
C ILE A 119 -5.18 5.34 -3.44
N SER A 120 -4.68 6.57 -3.41
CA SER A 120 -5.47 7.77 -3.71
C SER A 120 -6.04 7.75 -5.13
N VAL A 121 -5.24 7.31 -6.10
CA VAL A 121 -5.69 7.15 -7.49
C VAL A 121 -6.78 6.09 -7.59
N ALA A 122 -6.61 4.94 -6.96
CA ALA A 122 -7.61 3.86 -6.95
C ALA A 122 -8.91 4.31 -6.27
N ASP A 123 -8.82 5.05 -5.16
CA ASP A 123 -9.96 5.64 -4.47
C ASP A 123 -10.72 6.61 -5.38
N SER A 124 -10.02 7.52 -6.06
CA SER A 124 -10.65 8.45 -6.99
C SER A 124 -11.28 7.77 -8.21
N MET A 125 -10.72 6.64 -8.68
CA MET A 125 -11.32 5.86 -9.78
C MET A 125 -12.62 5.17 -9.37
N ILE A 126 -12.70 4.69 -8.13
CA ILE A 126 -13.84 3.91 -7.65
C ILE A 126 -14.94 4.81 -7.11
N PHE A 127 -14.58 5.82 -6.35
CA PHE A 127 -15.51 6.62 -5.57
C PHE A 127 -15.64 8.08 -6.01
N GLY A 128 -14.73 8.59 -6.84
CA GLY A 128 -14.62 10.02 -7.12
C GLY A 128 -15.86 10.67 -7.75
N CYS A 129 -16.74 9.89 -8.40
CA CYS A 129 -17.99 10.39 -8.98
C CYS A 129 -19.23 9.86 -8.27
N THR A 130 -19.08 9.18 -7.14
CA THR A 130 -20.20 8.64 -6.36
C THR A 130 -20.54 9.50 -5.13
N GLU A 131 -19.71 10.51 -4.83
CA GLU A 131 -20.02 11.45 -3.74
C GLU A 131 -21.33 12.17 -4.04
N GLU A 132 -22.24 12.17 -3.09
CA GLU A 132 -23.45 12.95 -3.16
C GLU A 132 -23.10 14.44 -2.98
N TYR A 133 -23.67 15.28 -3.84
CA TYR A 133 -23.46 16.71 -3.73
C TYR A 133 -24.33 17.25 -2.58
N GLU A 134 -23.72 17.93 -1.63
CA GLU A 134 -24.39 18.66 -0.58
C GLU A 134 -24.34 20.16 -0.90
N PRO A 135 -25.49 20.80 -1.20
CA PRO A 135 -25.56 22.23 -1.43
C PRO A 135 -25.02 23.03 -0.24
N ARG A 136 -24.22 24.05 -0.54
CA ARG A 136 -23.66 24.93 0.50
C ARG A 136 -24.42 26.22 0.73
N THR A 137 -25.63 26.33 0.19
CA THR A 137 -26.50 27.50 0.36
C THR A 137 -27.40 27.36 1.58
N ALA A 138 -27.77 28.52 2.17
CA ALA A 138 -28.80 28.59 3.22
C ALA A 138 -30.21 28.81 2.63
N ALA A 139 -30.31 29.10 1.31
CA ALA A 139 -31.59 29.26 0.63
C ALA A 139 -32.28 27.90 0.50
N ALA A 140 -33.59 27.89 0.56
CA ALA A 140 -34.36 26.66 0.38
C ALA A 140 -34.35 26.23 -1.11
N GLU A 141 -34.22 24.93 -1.34
CA GLU A 141 -34.38 24.32 -2.65
C GLU A 141 -35.81 24.43 -3.11
N VAL A 142 -36.03 24.98 -4.31
CA VAL A 142 -37.35 25.06 -4.92
C VAL A 142 -37.63 23.82 -5.75
N TRP A 143 -36.65 23.43 -6.57
CA TRP A 143 -36.70 22.20 -7.35
C TRP A 143 -35.28 21.67 -7.65
N ARG A 144 -35.21 20.36 -7.92
CA ARG A 144 -34.03 19.65 -8.38
C ARG A 144 -34.39 18.87 -9.64
N MET A 145 -33.45 18.84 -10.58
CA MET A 145 -33.55 18.06 -11.79
C MET A 145 -32.35 17.11 -11.85
N ASP A 146 -32.66 15.82 -11.93
CA ASP A 146 -31.67 14.75 -12.08
C ASP A 146 -31.48 14.45 -13.56
N LEU A 147 -30.30 14.70 -14.10
CA LEU A 147 -29.99 14.54 -15.53
C LEU A 147 -29.30 13.23 -15.84
N ASP A 148 -28.28 12.90 -15.09
CA ASP A 148 -27.44 11.70 -15.17
C ASP A 148 -27.00 11.34 -16.62
N LYS A 149 -26.56 12.38 -17.38
CA LYS A 149 -26.16 12.27 -18.78
C LYS A 149 -24.64 12.21 -18.90
N GLU A 150 -24.15 11.20 -19.63
CA GLU A 150 -22.73 10.98 -19.87
C GLU A 150 -22.35 11.38 -21.31
N TYR A 151 -21.27 12.16 -21.43
CA TYR A 151 -20.71 12.64 -22.71
C TYR A 151 -19.23 12.31 -22.79
N GLN A 152 -18.81 11.68 -23.88
CA GLN A 152 -17.40 11.38 -24.10
C GLN A 152 -16.70 12.59 -24.75
N LEU A 153 -15.70 13.13 -24.06
CA LEU A 153 -14.88 14.26 -24.50
C LEU A 153 -13.43 13.80 -24.68
N TYR A 154 -13.03 13.40 -25.88
CA TYR A 154 -11.68 12.87 -26.16
C TYR A 154 -11.29 11.75 -25.17
N ASP A 155 -10.34 12.04 -24.29
CA ASP A 155 -9.84 11.11 -23.25
C ASP A 155 -10.62 11.20 -21.93
N ASP A 156 -11.55 12.14 -21.79
CA ASP A 156 -12.30 12.40 -20.57
C ASP A 156 -13.81 12.19 -20.82
N THR A 157 -14.54 11.86 -19.77
CA THR A 157 -16.01 11.74 -19.78
C THR A 157 -16.58 12.84 -18.88
N LEU A 158 -17.49 13.64 -19.43
CA LEU A 158 -18.31 14.59 -18.67
C LEU A 158 -19.62 13.90 -18.29
N ILE A 159 -20.03 14.01 -17.03
CA ILE A 159 -21.32 13.53 -16.53
C ILE A 159 -22.04 14.73 -15.95
N LEU A 160 -23.10 15.17 -16.62
CA LEU A 160 -24.01 16.16 -16.04
C LEU A 160 -24.94 15.44 -15.09
N ARG A 161 -24.89 15.80 -13.80
CA ARG A 161 -25.59 15.08 -12.74
C ARG A 161 -26.91 15.73 -12.41
N ASP A 162 -26.87 16.91 -11.80
CA ASP A 162 -28.02 17.55 -11.19
C ASP A 162 -28.04 19.04 -11.52
N ILE A 163 -29.25 19.60 -11.58
CA ILE A 163 -29.47 21.03 -11.55
C ILE A 163 -30.35 21.35 -10.35
N TYR A 164 -29.91 22.29 -9.54
CA TYR A 164 -30.64 22.76 -8.36
C TYR A 164 -31.08 24.22 -8.58
N TYR A 165 -32.32 24.57 -8.21
CA TYR A 165 -32.80 25.93 -8.19
C TYR A 165 -33.31 26.32 -6.80
N TYR A 166 -32.95 27.51 -6.36
CA TYR A 166 -33.16 27.98 -5.01
C TYR A 166 -34.10 29.22 -4.97
N GLU A 167 -34.71 29.47 -3.80
CA GLU A 167 -35.61 30.60 -3.58
C GLU A 167 -34.96 31.97 -3.78
N ASP A 168 -33.66 32.08 -3.68
CA ASP A 168 -32.90 33.32 -3.91
C ASP A 168 -32.58 33.59 -5.39
N GLY A 169 -33.10 32.77 -6.31
CA GLY A 169 -32.88 32.90 -7.74
C GLY A 169 -31.54 32.28 -8.20
N ARG A 170 -30.85 31.57 -7.32
CA ARG A 170 -29.61 30.86 -7.67
C ARG A 170 -29.95 29.53 -8.33
N LEU A 171 -29.13 29.19 -9.36
CA LEU A 171 -29.15 27.90 -9.99
C LEU A 171 -27.75 27.28 -9.90
N GLU A 172 -27.66 26.01 -9.58
CA GLU A 172 -26.42 25.26 -9.50
C GLU A 172 -26.44 24.10 -10.49
N VAL A 173 -25.40 24.02 -11.31
CA VAL A 173 -25.16 22.90 -12.23
C VAL A 173 -24.05 22.03 -11.69
N VAL A 174 -24.40 20.79 -11.30
CA VAL A 174 -23.48 19.81 -10.75
C VAL A 174 -23.05 18.84 -11.83
N TYR A 175 -21.75 18.69 -12.00
CA TYR A 175 -21.20 17.76 -12.98
C TYR A 175 -19.99 17.02 -12.44
N CYS A 176 -19.72 15.87 -13.00
CA CYS A 176 -18.51 15.08 -12.75
C CYS A 176 -17.70 14.93 -14.02
N THR A 177 -16.39 14.83 -13.86
CA THR A 177 -15.48 14.47 -14.93
C THR A 177 -14.70 13.22 -14.57
N LYS A 178 -14.62 12.29 -15.51
CA LYS A 178 -13.80 11.07 -15.36
C LYS A 178 -12.73 11.06 -16.44
N ARG A 179 -11.50 10.81 -16.07
CA ARG A 179 -10.40 10.58 -17.00
C ARG A 179 -10.27 9.10 -17.34
N SER A 180 -10.02 8.80 -18.61
CA SER A 180 -9.64 7.45 -18.98
C SER A 180 -8.31 7.05 -18.32
N PRO A 181 -8.19 5.85 -17.71
CA PRO A 181 -6.92 5.37 -17.20
C PRO A 181 -5.85 5.17 -18.29
N PHE A 182 -6.26 5.19 -19.55
CA PHE A 182 -5.40 5.07 -20.72
C PHE A 182 -5.17 6.41 -21.44
N ALA A 183 -5.58 7.54 -20.82
CA ALA A 183 -5.35 8.87 -21.36
C ALA A 183 -3.86 9.11 -21.64
N ARG A 184 -3.56 9.70 -22.80
CA ARG A 184 -2.17 9.93 -23.24
C ARG A 184 -1.47 11.06 -22.51
N SER A 185 -2.21 11.98 -21.92
CA SER A 185 -1.66 13.07 -21.12
C SER A 185 -1.82 12.82 -19.65
N ILE A 186 -0.72 12.92 -18.90
CA ILE A 186 -0.72 12.94 -17.44
C ILE A 186 -0.89 14.39 -16.99
N ASP A 187 -1.94 15.02 -17.43
CA ASP A 187 -2.31 16.31 -16.86
C ASP A 187 -3.20 16.06 -15.65
N TRP A 188 -2.69 16.38 -14.46
CA TRP A 188 -3.40 16.17 -13.20
C TRP A 188 -4.55 17.18 -12.99
N ASN A 189 -4.75 18.08 -13.95
CA ASN A 189 -5.74 19.14 -13.84
C ASN A 189 -6.94 18.83 -14.74
N LEU A 190 -7.92 18.10 -14.18
CA LEU A 190 -9.21 17.79 -14.80
C LEU A 190 -10.18 18.98 -14.71
N ASN A 191 -9.70 20.21 -14.74
CA ASN A 191 -10.58 21.36 -14.63
C ASN A 191 -11.26 21.63 -15.99
N ILE A 192 -12.44 21.08 -16.16
CA ILE A 192 -13.33 21.42 -17.27
C ILE A 192 -14.14 22.67 -16.85
N SER A 193 -14.07 23.71 -17.62
CA SER A 193 -14.91 24.89 -17.45
C SER A 193 -16.10 24.77 -18.38
N LEU A 194 -17.30 24.74 -17.83
CA LEU A 194 -18.52 24.82 -18.64
C LEU A 194 -18.81 26.26 -19.01
N GLY A 195 -19.24 26.52 -20.24
CA GLY A 195 -19.92 27.73 -20.62
C GLY A 195 -21.42 27.53 -20.38
N ILE A 196 -22.10 28.45 -19.70
CA ILE A 196 -23.54 28.32 -19.45
C ILE A 196 -24.23 29.59 -19.91
N PHE A 197 -25.21 29.42 -20.79
CA PHE A 197 -25.87 30.51 -21.47
C PHE A 197 -27.40 30.39 -21.31
N ASP A 198 -28.06 31.54 -21.31
CA ASP A 198 -29.52 31.63 -21.33
C ASP A 198 -30.08 31.48 -22.75
N GLU A 199 -31.42 31.60 -22.91
CA GLU A 199 -32.14 31.54 -24.18
C GLU A 199 -31.72 32.64 -25.19
N GLU A 200 -31.19 33.75 -24.68
CA GLU A 200 -30.76 34.88 -25.48
C GLU A 200 -29.27 34.79 -25.87
N GLY A 201 -28.55 33.75 -25.35
CA GLY A 201 -27.15 33.53 -25.62
C GLY A 201 -26.23 34.38 -24.72
N ASN A 202 -26.70 34.91 -23.61
CA ASN A 202 -25.87 35.60 -22.64
C ASN A 202 -25.18 34.58 -21.72
N ASP A 203 -23.90 34.81 -21.46
CA ASP A 203 -23.15 34.01 -20.44
C ASP A 203 -23.66 34.43 -19.05
N ILE A 204 -24.27 33.51 -18.35
CA ILE A 204 -24.90 33.74 -17.02
C ILE A 204 -24.05 33.28 -15.85
N ARG A 205 -22.78 32.94 -16.07
CA ARG A 205 -21.84 32.49 -15.04
C ARG A 205 -21.22 33.66 -14.25
N GLU A 206 -21.98 34.45 -13.57
CA GLU A 206 -21.43 35.52 -12.72
C GLU A 206 -21.09 35.06 -11.28
N GLY A 207 -21.68 33.94 -10.82
CA GLY A 207 -21.58 33.48 -9.42
C GLY A 207 -20.31 32.71 -9.05
N GLY A 208 -19.47 32.37 -10.04
CA GLY A 208 -18.31 31.53 -9.80
C GLY A 208 -18.66 30.06 -9.63
N GLY A 209 -17.66 29.21 -9.46
CA GLY A 209 -17.85 27.78 -9.33
C GLY A 209 -16.80 27.15 -8.41
N GLY A 210 -17.06 25.94 -7.97
CA GLY A 210 -16.14 25.13 -7.19
C GLY A 210 -15.83 23.83 -7.91
N TYR A 211 -14.55 23.44 -7.93
CA TYR A 211 -14.13 22.18 -8.48
C TYR A 211 -13.26 21.40 -7.49
N LYS A 212 -13.62 20.14 -7.23
CA LYS A 212 -12.85 19.22 -6.39
C LYS A 212 -12.39 18.07 -7.27
N SER A 213 -11.10 17.91 -7.47
CA SER A 213 -10.56 16.80 -8.25
C SER A 213 -9.68 15.88 -7.43
N GLY A 214 -9.76 14.58 -7.70
CA GLY A 214 -8.97 13.52 -7.08
C GLY A 214 -8.11 12.74 -8.08
N GLY A 215 -7.58 13.37 -9.12
CA GLY A 215 -6.72 12.75 -10.12
C GLY A 215 -7.47 12.17 -11.32
N TYR A 216 -8.27 11.11 -11.17
CA TYR A 216 -9.03 10.49 -12.27
C TYR A 216 -10.49 10.90 -12.32
N CYS A 217 -11.01 11.43 -11.22
CA CYS A 217 -12.35 11.99 -11.15
C CYS A 217 -12.33 13.36 -10.51
N GLY A 218 -13.23 14.20 -10.94
CA GLY A 218 -13.50 15.49 -10.34
C GLY A 218 -14.99 15.78 -10.32
N MET A 219 -15.44 16.52 -9.32
CA MET A 219 -16.78 17.07 -9.23
C MET A 219 -16.67 18.58 -9.33
N GLY A 220 -17.41 19.15 -10.26
CA GLY A 220 -17.57 20.58 -10.45
C GLY A 220 -18.99 21.01 -10.12
N VAL A 221 -19.09 22.24 -9.64
CA VAL A 221 -20.38 22.93 -9.44
C VAL A 221 -20.21 24.34 -9.96
N ASP A 222 -21.01 24.71 -10.93
CA ASP A 222 -21.11 26.09 -11.41
C ASP A 222 -22.36 26.74 -10.80
N HIS A 223 -22.15 27.91 -10.22
CA HIS A 223 -23.19 28.73 -9.61
C HIS A 223 -23.61 29.84 -10.55
N LEU A 224 -24.91 29.98 -10.78
CA LEU A 224 -25.52 31.01 -11.58
C LEU A 224 -26.41 31.83 -10.66
N ASP A 225 -26.13 33.12 -10.55
CA ASP A 225 -26.93 34.02 -9.74
C ASP A 225 -27.98 34.72 -10.63
N ASP A 226 -29.09 35.14 -10.01
CA ASP A 226 -30.15 35.90 -10.65
C ASP A 226 -30.84 35.23 -11.85
N VAL A 227 -30.89 33.89 -11.88
CA VAL A 227 -31.64 33.16 -12.92
C VAL A 227 -33.14 33.38 -12.76
N PRO A 228 -33.83 33.90 -13.80
CA PRO A 228 -35.28 34.11 -13.73
C PRO A 228 -36.02 32.80 -13.44
N ALA A 229 -37.04 32.84 -12.58
CA ALA A 229 -37.85 31.68 -12.25
C ALA A 229 -38.67 31.12 -13.44
N ASP A 230 -38.81 31.89 -14.49
CA ASP A 230 -39.45 31.55 -15.78
C ASP A 230 -38.49 31.22 -16.88
N ALA A 231 -37.17 31.11 -16.63
CA ALA A 231 -36.20 30.62 -17.58
C ALA A 231 -36.57 29.20 -18.05
N LYS A 232 -36.57 29.01 -19.39
CA LYS A 232 -37.08 27.76 -19.99
C LYS A 232 -35.99 26.82 -20.38
N THR A 233 -34.88 27.36 -20.89
CA THR A 233 -33.77 26.57 -21.41
C THR A 233 -32.45 27.04 -20.87
N LEU A 234 -31.53 26.11 -20.73
CA LEU A 234 -30.15 26.35 -20.36
C LEU A 234 -29.24 25.67 -21.39
N GLU A 235 -28.33 26.43 -21.97
CA GLU A 235 -27.35 25.89 -22.89
C GLU A 235 -25.99 25.72 -22.18
N ILE A 236 -25.49 24.51 -22.15
CA ILE A 236 -24.21 24.14 -21.52
C ILE A 236 -23.19 23.80 -22.59
N TYR A 237 -22.13 24.56 -22.65
CA TYR A 237 -21.02 24.40 -23.62
C TYR A 237 -19.80 23.77 -22.91
N CYS A 238 -19.25 22.72 -23.52
CA CYS A 238 -18.03 22.10 -23.08
C CYS A 238 -17.20 21.67 -24.28
N SER A 239 -16.16 22.43 -24.61
CA SER A 239 -15.43 22.25 -25.89
C SER A 239 -16.35 22.32 -27.10
N ASP A 240 -16.45 21.26 -27.89
CA ASP A 240 -17.32 21.17 -29.07
C ASP A 240 -18.73 20.63 -28.74
N LEU A 241 -18.95 20.21 -27.50
CA LEU A 241 -20.24 19.72 -27.01
C LEU A 241 -21.14 20.88 -26.60
N VAL A 242 -22.35 20.86 -27.10
CA VAL A 242 -23.44 21.77 -26.70
C VAL A 242 -24.59 20.93 -26.22
N VAL A 243 -25.01 21.16 -24.98
CA VAL A 243 -26.12 20.45 -24.33
C VAL A 243 -27.18 21.49 -23.99
N THR A 244 -28.39 21.32 -24.49
CA THR A 244 -29.55 22.15 -24.16
C THR A 244 -30.45 21.38 -23.19
N VAL A 245 -30.74 22.02 -22.07
CA VAL A 245 -31.62 21.45 -21.01
C VAL A 245 -32.89 22.29 -20.96
N ASP A 246 -34.03 21.66 -21.16
CA ASP A 246 -35.34 22.26 -20.89
C ASP A 246 -35.63 22.19 -19.39
N LEU A 247 -35.69 23.36 -18.77
CA LEU A 247 -35.87 23.49 -17.31
C LEU A 247 -37.30 23.19 -16.84
N GLU A 248 -38.25 23.11 -17.75
CA GLU A 248 -39.66 22.83 -17.44
C GLU A 248 -39.93 21.32 -17.49
N THR A 249 -39.34 20.62 -18.47
CA THR A 249 -39.60 19.20 -18.72
C THR A 249 -38.47 18.27 -18.27
N GLY A 250 -37.27 18.80 -18.09
CA GLY A 250 -36.06 18.00 -17.87
C GLY A 250 -35.55 17.29 -19.14
N GLU A 251 -36.07 17.66 -20.31
CA GLU A 251 -35.61 17.08 -21.57
C GLU A 251 -34.24 17.65 -21.92
N VAL A 252 -33.32 16.75 -22.27
CA VAL A 252 -31.93 17.08 -22.63
C VAL A 252 -31.72 16.76 -24.10
N THR A 253 -31.30 17.74 -24.85
CA THR A 253 -30.91 17.61 -26.28
C THR A 253 -29.45 18.00 -26.43
N ASP A 254 -28.70 17.32 -27.29
CA ASP A 254 -27.29 17.60 -27.51
C ASP A 254 -26.91 17.51 -28.99
N ASN A 255 -25.73 18.03 -29.30
CA ASN A 255 -25.15 17.98 -30.66
C ASN A 255 -24.23 16.77 -30.89
N ALA A 256 -24.12 15.84 -29.90
CA ALA A 256 -23.25 14.67 -30.01
C ALA A 256 -23.89 13.55 -30.85
N GLU A 257 -25.21 13.59 -31.07
CA GLU A 257 -25.94 12.60 -31.87
C GLU A 257 -25.99 12.93 -33.38
N THR A 258 -25.28 13.93 -33.83
CA THR A 258 -25.20 14.31 -35.28
C THR A 258 -23.81 14.03 -35.82
#